data_dcbce6ad7d5423702e911bcf058343b0
#
_entry.id   dcbce6ad7d5423702e911bcf058343b0
#
_cell.length_a   1.000
_cell.length_b   1.000
_cell.length_c   1.000
_cell.angle_alpha   90.00
_cell.angle_beta   90.00
_cell.angle_gamma   90.00
#
_symmetry.space_group_name_H-M   'P 1'
#
loop_
_entity.id
_entity.type
_entity.pdbx_description
1 polymer ?
#
loop_
_entity_poly.entity_id
_entity_poly.type
_entity_poly.pdbx_seq_one_letter_code
_entity_poly.pdbx_strand_id
1 'polypeptide(L)'
;MKRRRNSEAGFTLLEVLVATMILAIAVAGLMSNLTQSLGNLARLTDHDRGVMLGRQKMDELITAVKVPRNQEMTGQFDPAMAGGLEAGWKARVTLLDLPPGAGVGAVAIDRVDLQVWWKPEGKLRTFELEGVRKGVLTAADIAAMGAR
;
A
#
# COMPACT_ATOMS: atom_id res chain seq x y z
N MET A 1 -47.36 -64.15 15.94
CA MET A 1 -46.96 -62.78 15.56
C MET A 1 -46.11 -62.19 16.67
N LYS A 2 -44.77 -62.02 16.53
CA LYS A 2 -43.84 -61.53 17.54
C LYS A 2 -43.62 -60.04 17.27
N ARG A 3 -44.25 -59.15 18.05
CA ARG A 3 -43.99 -57.68 17.97
C ARG A 3 -42.57 -57.39 18.43
N ARG A 4 -41.71 -56.90 17.50
CA ARG A 4 -40.41 -56.30 17.85
C ARG A 4 -40.71 -55.00 18.61
N ARG A 5 -40.39 -54.96 19.88
CA ARG A 5 -40.25 -53.72 20.64
C ARG A 5 -39.05 -52.97 20.10
N ASN A 6 -39.25 -51.88 19.35
CA ASN A 6 -38.20 -50.89 19.10
C ASN A 6 -37.87 -50.24 20.44
N SER A 7 -36.65 -50.48 20.93
CA SER A 7 -36.11 -49.74 22.07
C SER A 7 -35.81 -48.33 21.58
N GLU A 8 -36.64 -47.35 21.92
CA GLU A 8 -36.29 -45.95 21.78
C GLU A 8 -35.21 -45.65 22.80
N ALA A 9 -33.94 -45.65 22.37
CA ALA A 9 -32.80 -45.18 23.16
C ALA A 9 -32.90 -43.65 23.20
N GLY A 10 -33.37 -43.08 24.30
CA GLY A 10 -33.33 -41.64 24.56
C GLY A 10 -31.87 -41.18 24.69
N PHE A 11 -31.54 -39.98 24.19
CA PHE A 11 -30.24 -39.36 24.39
C PHE A 11 -29.90 -39.20 25.86
N THR A 12 -28.68 -39.61 26.25
CA THR A 12 -28.22 -39.41 27.60
C THR A 12 -27.82 -37.95 27.83
N LEU A 13 -27.97 -37.45 29.04
CA LEU A 13 -27.59 -36.09 29.42
C LEU A 13 -26.10 -35.83 29.17
N LEU A 14 -25.27 -36.88 29.36
CA LEU A 14 -23.85 -36.85 29.06
C LEU A 14 -23.56 -36.65 27.59
N GLU A 15 -24.28 -37.29 26.68
CA GLU A 15 -24.12 -37.19 25.22
C GLU A 15 -24.43 -35.77 24.71
N VAL A 16 -25.48 -35.14 25.25
CA VAL A 16 -25.83 -33.77 24.95
C VAL A 16 -24.72 -32.81 25.46
N LEU A 17 -24.18 -33.04 26.62
CA LEU A 17 -23.11 -32.25 27.22
C LEU A 17 -21.82 -32.34 26.36
N VAL A 18 -21.42 -33.54 25.95
CA VAL A 18 -20.26 -33.75 25.08
C VAL A 18 -20.48 -33.12 23.72
N ALA A 19 -21.66 -33.26 23.12
CA ALA A 19 -21.98 -32.67 21.83
C ALA A 19 -21.93 -31.14 21.88
N THR A 20 -22.46 -30.50 22.93
CA THR A 20 -22.41 -29.05 23.10
C THR A 20 -20.97 -28.55 23.35
N MET A 21 -20.14 -29.31 24.07
CA MET A 21 -18.74 -28.97 24.25
C MET A 21 -17.96 -29.01 22.93
N ILE A 22 -18.15 -30.04 22.12
CA ILE A 22 -17.52 -30.14 20.79
C ILE A 22 -17.98 -28.99 19.89
N LEU A 23 -19.29 -28.68 19.89
CA LEU A 23 -19.84 -27.57 19.13
C LEU A 23 -19.23 -26.23 19.55
N ALA A 24 -19.11 -25.99 20.85
CA ALA A 24 -18.50 -24.75 21.38
C ALA A 24 -17.05 -24.59 20.93
N ILE A 25 -16.23 -25.65 20.97
CA ILE A 25 -14.84 -25.63 20.49
C ILE A 25 -14.79 -25.38 18.99
N ALA A 26 -15.66 -26.02 18.20
CA ALA A 26 -15.72 -25.82 16.75
C ALA A 26 -16.09 -24.36 16.38
N VAL A 27 -17.09 -23.80 17.05
CA VAL A 27 -17.52 -22.40 16.84
C VAL A 27 -16.40 -21.42 17.23
N ALA A 28 -15.74 -21.64 18.37
CA ALA A 28 -14.62 -20.80 18.79
C ALA A 28 -13.47 -20.82 17.78
N GLY A 29 -13.13 -21.99 17.24
CA GLY A 29 -12.13 -22.15 16.18
C GLY A 29 -12.50 -21.41 14.87
N LEU A 30 -13.76 -21.52 14.45
CA LEU A 30 -14.25 -20.81 13.27
C LEU A 30 -14.22 -19.28 13.45
N MET A 31 -14.62 -18.78 14.61
CA MET A 31 -14.59 -17.35 14.93
C MET A 31 -13.16 -16.80 14.93
N SER A 32 -12.20 -17.56 15.50
CA SER A 32 -10.77 -17.17 15.48
C SER A 32 -10.25 -17.04 14.04
N ASN A 33 -10.52 -18.03 13.19
CA ASN A 33 -10.09 -18.01 11.79
C ASN A 33 -10.73 -16.84 11.01
N LEU A 34 -12.02 -16.56 11.27
CA LEU A 34 -12.72 -15.45 10.62
C LEU A 34 -12.10 -14.10 11.01
N THR A 35 -11.80 -13.90 12.28
CA THR A 35 -11.19 -12.66 12.78
C THR A 35 -9.80 -12.44 12.16
N GLN A 36 -8.98 -13.51 12.05
CA GLN A 36 -7.68 -13.43 11.38
C GLN A 36 -7.83 -13.10 9.89
N SER A 37 -8.79 -13.70 9.21
CA SER A 37 -9.04 -13.46 7.79
C SER A 37 -9.46 -12.01 7.54
N LEU A 38 -10.36 -11.46 8.36
CA LEU A 38 -10.77 -10.06 8.28
C LEU A 38 -9.60 -9.09 8.54
N GLY A 39 -8.75 -9.39 9.51
CA GLY A 39 -7.55 -8.60 9.79
C GLY A 39 -6.56 -8.59 8.61
N ASN A 40 -6.40 -9.71 7.92
CA ASN A 40 -5.56 -9.80 6.72
C ASN A 40 -6.13 -9.01 5.55
N LEU A 41 -7.46 -9.03 5.35
CA LEU A 41 -8.14 -8.24 4.32
C LEU A 41 -7.96 -6.74 4.54
N ALA A 42 -8.11 -6.26 5.78
CA ALA A 42 -7.89 -4.86 6.10
C ALA A 42 -6.45 -4.41 5.75
N ARG A 43 -5.45 -5.22 6.07
CA ARG A 43 -4.04 -4.94 5.75
C ARG A 43 -3.75 -4.89 4.26
N LEU A 44 -4.39 -5.76 3.47
CA LEU A 44 -4.29 -5.76 2.01
C LEU A 44 -4.91 -4.50 1.42
N THR A 45 -6.09 -4.11 1.90
CA THR A 45 -6.79 -2.90 1.45
C THR A 45 -5.95 -1.64 1.72
N ASP A 46 -5.32 -1.53 2.88
CA ASP A 46 -4.45 -0.40 3.22
C ASP A 46 -3.19 -0.35 2.35
N HIS A 47 -2.60 -1.52 2.05
CA HIS A 47 -1.46 -1.61 1.17
C HIS A 47 -1.81 -1.20 -0.26
N ASP A 48 -2.89 -1.75 -0.82
CA ASP A 48 -3.35 -1.43 -2.17
C ASP A 48 -3.67 0.07 -2.32
N ARG A 49 -4.26 0.67 -1.30
CA ARG A 49 -4.52 2.10 -1.26
C ARG A 49 -3.23 2.91 -1.27
N GLY A 50 -2.24 2.54 -0.46
CA GLY A 50 -0.92 3.17 -0.46
C GLY A 50 -0.25 3.10 -1.84
N VAL A 51 -0.30 1.93 -2.50
CA VAL A 51 0.24 1.74 -3.85
C VAL A 51 -0.50 2.59 -4.88
N MET A 52 -1.83 2.68 -4.80
CA MET A 52 -2.63 3.52 -5.70
C MET A 52 -2.28 5.01 -5.56
N LEU A 53 -2.18 5.53 -4.34
CA LEU A 53 -1.75 6.90 -4.07
C LEU A 53 -0.33 7.16 -4.60
N GLY A 54 0.57 6.22 -4.43
CA GLY A 54 1.93 6.31 -4.96
C GLY A 54 1.98 6.37 -6.47
N ARG A 55 1.22 5.53 -7.17
CA ARG A 55 1.11 5.56 -8.63
C ARG A 55 0.56 6.90 -9.13
N GLN A 56 -0.53 7.36 -8.51
CA GLN A 56 -1.12 8.66 -8.86
C GLN A 56 -0.11 9.80 -8.68
N LYS A 57 0.66 9.79 -7.58
CA LYS A 57 1.69 10.83 -7.34
C LYS A 57 2.86 10.70 -8.31
N MET A 58 3.26 9.49 -8.65
CA MET A 58 4.30 9.25 -9.66
C MET A 58 3.86 9.79 -11.03
N ASP A 59 2.62 9.53 -11.45
CA ASP A 59 2.06 10.02 -12.71
C ASP A 59 2.03 11.56 -12.73
N GLU A 60 1.66 12.19 -11.63
CA GLU A 60 1.71 13.64 -11.46
C GLU A 60 3.15 14.17 -11.64
N LEU A 61 4.14 13.55 -11.01
CA LEU A 61 5.54 13.97 -11.10
C LEU A 61 6.12 13.76 -12.50
N ILE A 62 5.75 12.67 -13.19
CA ILE A 62 6.20 12.37 -14.55
C ILE A 62 5.63 13.36 -15.55
N THR A 63 4.37 13.75 -15.40
CA THR A 63 3.65 14.63 -16.33
C THR A 63 3.86 16.11 -16.04
N ALA A 64 4.31 16.47 -14.85
CA ALA A 64 4.54 17.87 -14.47
C ALA A 64 5.57 18.54 -15.37
N VAL A 65 5.25 19.73 -15.86
CA VAL A 65 6.11 20.48 -16.80
C VAL A 65 7.42 20.93 -16.13
N LYS A 66 7.32 21.37 -14.87
CA LYS A 66 8.46 21.87 -14.10
C LYS A 66 8.54 21.14 -12.75
N VAL A 67 9.64 20.44 -12.54
CA VAL A 67 9.95 19.79 -11.27
C VAL A 67 11.39 20.16 -10.92
N PRO A 68 11.65 20.65 -9.70
CA PRO A 68 13.01 20.98 -9.29
C PRO A 68 13.88 19.72 -9.23
N ARG A 69 15.10 19.80 -9.79
CA ARG A 69 16.08 18.74 -9.73
C ARG A 69 16.93 18.84 -8.47
N ASN A 70 17.39 17.68 -7.98
CA ASN A 70 18.30 17.56 -6.83
C ASN A 70 17.74 18.14 -5.51
N GLN A 71 16.46 18.45 -5.47
CA GLN A 71 15.75 18.90 -4.26
C GLN A 71 14.82 17.82 -3.76
N GLU A 72 14.70 17.72 -2.45
CA GLU A 72 13.74 16.85 -1.81
C GLU A 72 12.40 17.57 -1.72
N MET A 73 11.38 16.93 -2.23
CA MET A 73 9.99 17.37 -2.17
C MET A 73 9.24 16.43 -1.24
N THR A 74 8.45 16.98 -0.34
CA THR A 74 7.64 16.21 0.60
C THR A 74 6.22 16.73 0.61
N GLY A 75 5.27 15.87 0.92
CA GLY A 75 3.88 16.26 1.08
C GLY A 75 3.06 15.19 1.79
N GLN A 76 1.83 15.55 2.11
CA GLN A 76 0.86 14.63 2.67
C GLN A 76 -0.27 14.41 1.67
N PHE A 77 -0.87 13.22 1.70
CA PHE A 77 -2.08 12.94 0.96
C PHE A 77 -3.30 13.43 1.74
N ASP A 78 -4.34 13.79 1.01
CA ASP A 78 -5.63 14.12 1.62
C ASP A 78 -6.16 12.87 2.37
N PRO A 79 -6.51 13.00 3.67
CA PRO A 79 -7.08 11.90 4.44
C PRO A 79 -8.32 11.27 3.79
N ALA A 80 -9.12 12.03 3.04
CA ALA A 80 -10.26 11.52 2.30
C ALA A 80 -9.82 10.54 1.21
N MET A 81 -8.74 10.83 0.48
CA MET A 81 -8.16 9.95 -0.54
C MET A 81 -7.43 8.76 0.09
N ALA A 82 -6.77 8.98 1.22
CA ALA A 82 -6.06 7.95 1.98
C ALA A 82 -7.00 7.03 2.79
N GLY A 83 -8.34 7.27 2.74
CA GLY A 83 -9.33 6.48 3.49
C GLY A 83 -9.22 6.64 5.00
N GLY A 84 -8.86 7.83 5.46
CA GLY A 84 -8.67 8.16 6.86
C GLY A 84 -7.30 7.79 7.42
N LEU A 85 -6.41 7.20 6.60
CA LEU A 85 -5.03 6.92 7.03
C LEU A 85 -4.16 8.17 6.96
N GLU A 86 -3.25 8.29 7.92
CA GLU A 86 -2.16 9.25 7.82
C GLU A 86 -1.18 8.73 6.76
N ALA A 87 -1.04 9.45 5.65
CA ALA A 87 -0.19 9.07 4.53
C ALA A 87 0.50 10.28 3.91
N GLY A 88 1.71 10.07 3.41
CA GLY A 88 2.47 11.12 2.76
C GLY A 88 3.50 10.56 1.79
N TRP A 89 4.22 11.46 1.17
CA TRP A 89 5.20 11.12 0.16
C TRP A 89 6.44 12.01 0.27
N LYS A 90 7.53 11.47 -0.25
CA LYS A 90 8.83 12.13 -0.39
C LYS A 90 9.36 11.78 -1.77
N ALA A 91 9.77 12.78 -2.55
CA ALA A 91 10.26 12.57 -3.89
C ALA A 91 11.54 13.35 -4.14
N ARG A 92 12.37 12.81 -5.03
CA ARG A 92 13.57 13.47 -5.56
C ARG A 92 13.65 13.21 -7.05
N VAL A 93 13.95 14.25 -7.81
CA VAL A 93 14.23 14.15 -9.25
C VAL A 93 15.72 14.40 -9.49
N THR A 94 16.34 13.47 -10.18
CA THR A 94 17.77 13.54 -10.53
C THR A 94 17.96 13.42 -12.03
N LEU A 95 18.95 14.10 -12.56
CA LEU A 95 19.32 13.96 -13.97
C LEU A 95 19.91 12.56 -14.19
N LEU A 96 19.33 11.81 -15.13
CA LEU A 96 19.78 10.47 -15.49
C LEU A 96 20.68 10.49 -16.74
N ASP A 97 20.22 11.20 -17.80
CA ASP A 97 20.93 11.25 -19.06
C ASP A 97 20.73 12.61 -19.75
N LEU A 98 21.77 13.01 -20.50
CA LEU A 98 21.83 14.29 -21.15
C LEU A 98 22.50 14.16 -22.55
N PRO A 99 21.88 14.69 -23.62
CA PRO A 99 22.52 14.70 -24.93
C PRO A 99 23.84 15.48 -24.92
N PRO A 100 24.86 15.06 -25.67
CA PRO A 100 26.12 15.80 -25.78
C PRO A 100 25.89 17.23 -26.27
N GLY A 101 26.47 18.22 -25.59
CA GLY A 101 26.34 19.63 -25.94
C GLY A 101 24.99 20.26 -25.62
N ALA A 102 24.17 19.64 -24.79
CA ALA A 102 22.87 20.15 -24.41
C ALA A 102 22.99 21.49 -23.67
N GLY A 103 22.22 22.48 -24.12
CA GLY A 103 22.08 23.78 -23.49
C GLY A 103 20.71 23.99 -22.84
N VAL A 104 20.44 25.22 -22.40
CA VAL A 104 19.14 25.60 -21.86
C VAL A 104 18.03 25.29 -22.88
N GLY A 105 16.95 24.66 -22.45
CA GLY A 105 15.84 24.26 -23.31
C GLY A 105 16.01 22.87 -23.93
N ALA A 106 17.16 22.20 -23.80
CA ALA A 106 17.34 20.84 -24.27
C ALA A 106 16.51 19.84 -23.44
N VAL A 107 16.06 18.77 -24.09
CA VAL A 107 15.37 17.67 -23.43
C VAL A 107 16.40 16.76 -22.77
N ALA A 108 16.22 16.53 -21.49
CA ALA A 108 17.01 15.60 -20.69
C ALA A 108 16.13 14.48 -20.17
N ILE A 109 16.74 13.38 -19.76
CA ILE A 109 16.06 12.28 -19.09
C ILE A 109 16.32 12.40 -17.59
N ASP A 110 15.26 12.47 -16.82
CA ASP A 110 15.30 12.53 -15.37
C ASP A 110 14.83 11.21 -14.76
N ARG A 111 15.44 10.79 -13.67
CA ARG A 111 14.96 9.77 -12.78
C ARG A 111 14.15 10.41 -11.66
N VAL A 112 13.03 9.83 -11.34
CA VAL A 112 12.14 10.22 -10.24
C VAL A 112 12.15 9.10 -9.21
N ASP A 113 12.67 9.38 -8.04
CA ASP A 113 12.62 8.48 -6.89
C ASP A 113 11.49 8.97 -5.98
N LEU A 114 10.48 8.15 -5.76
CA LEU A 114 9.30 8.46 -4.92
C LEU A 114 9.18 7.43 -3.82
N GLN A 115 9.21 7.89 -2.58
CA GLN A 115 8.89 7.11 -1.40
C GLN A 115 7.51 7.52 -0.90
N VAL A 116 6.62 6.54 -0.71
CA VAL A 116 5.30 6.74 -0.10
C VAL A 116 5.29 6.06 1.26
N TRP A 117 4.70 6.71 2.22
CA TRP A 117 4.53 6.18 3.56
C TRP A 117 3.08 6.33 4.03
N TRP A 118 2.62 5.39 4.84
CA TRP A 118 1.32 5.44 5.51
C TRP A 118 1.40 4.73 6.87
N LYS A 119 0.49 5.07 7.77
CA LYS A 119 0.48 4.54 9.14
C LYS A 119 -0.84 3.81 9.43
N PRO A 120 -1.00 2.54 9.05
CA PRO A 120 -2.12 1.74 9.52
C PRO A 120 -1.92 1.40 11.00
N GLU A 121 -2.91 1.62 11.84
CA GLU A 121 -2.87 1.32 13.28
C GLU A 121 -1.60 1.88 13.98
N GLY A 122 -1.09 3.03 13.54
CA GLY A 122 0.11 3.67 14.08
C GLY A 122 1.45 3.06 13.64
N LYS A 123 1.45 2.00 12.83
CA LYS A 123 2.68 1.38 12.30
C LYS A 123 3.07 2.01 10.97
N LEU A 124 4.28 2.56 10.90
CA LEU A 124 4.80 3.13 9.66
C LEU A 124 5.03 2.02 8.63
N ARG A 125 4.46 2.20 7.45
CA ARG A 125 4.71 1.41 6.24
C ARG A 125 5.25 2.32 5.17
N THR A 126 6.19 1.82 4.39
CA THR A 126 6.79 2.57 3.27
C THR A 126 6.93 1.66 2.07
N PHE A 127 6.87 2.23 0.88
CA PHE A 127 7.34 1.60 -0.34
C PHE A 127 7.93 2.65 -1.27
N GLU A 128 8.74 2.21 -2.21
CA GLU A 128 9.48 3.07 -3.13
C GLU A 128 9.07 2.76 -4.57
N LEU A 129 8.96 3.82 -5.36
CA LEU A 129 8.74 3.77 -6.79
C LEU A 129 9.85 4.53 -7.48
N GLU A 130 10.34 3.97 -8.56
CA GLU A 130 11.26 4.65 -9.47
C GLU A 130 10.56 4.85 -10.82
N GLY A 131 10.71 6.03 -11.39
CA GLY A 131 10.16 6.38 -12.69
C GLY A 131 11.15 7.20 -13.51
N VAL A 132 10.90 7.26 -14.80
CA VAL A 132 11.71 8.05 -15.74
C VAL A 132 10.80 9.06 -16.43
N ARG A 133 11.27 10.30 -16.57
CA ARG A 133 10.56 11.38 -17.24
C ARG A 133 11.44 12.13 -18.22
N LYS A 134 10.82 12.75 -19.20
CA LYS A 134 11.48 13.78 -20.00
C LYS A 134 11.34 15.13 -19.30
N GLY A 135 12.44 15.80 -19.05
CA GLY A 135 12.47 17.14 -18.48
C GLY A 135 13.20 18.12 -19.42
N VAL A 136 12.91 19.39 -19.27
CA VAL A 136 13.60 20.44 -20.00
C VAL A 136 14.65 21.06 -19.10
N LEU A 137 15.88 21.27 -19.62
CA LEU A 137 16.95 21.90 -18.87
C LEU A 137 16.68 23.39 -18.68
N THR A 138 16.81 23.83 -17.45
CA THR A 138 16.75 25.24 -17.08
C THR A 138 18.15 25.85 -16.97
N ALA A 139 18.25 27.18 -16.98
CA ALA A 139 19.51 27.87 -16.73
C ALA A 139 20.11 27.52 -15.35
N ALA A 140 19.26 27.30 -14.35
CA ALA A 140 19.67 26.88 -13.01
C ALA A 140 20.30 25.48 -13.01
N ASP A 141 19.75 24.54 -13.79
CA ASP A 141 20.31 23.18 -13.91
C ASP A 141 21.72 23.22 -14.53
N ILE A 142 21.92 24.04 -15.57
CA ILE A 142 23.23 24.19 -16.22
C ILE A 142 24.25 24.83 -15.27
N ALA A 143 23.84 25.88 -14.55
CA ALA A 143 24.70 26.50 -13.55
C ALA A 143 25.12 25.50 -12.44
N ALA A 144 24.20 24.67 -11.98
CA ALA A 144 24.48 23.64 -10.97
C ALA A 144 25.42 22.51 -11.49
N MET A 145 25.42 22.22 -12.80
CA MET A 145 26.32 21.26 -13.42
C MET A 145 27.75 21.83 -13.62
N GLY A 146 27.86 23.11 -13.90
CA GLY A 146 29.16 23.78 -14.08
C GLY A 146 29.88 24.10 -12.79
N ALA A 147 29.24 23.96 -11.64
CA ALA A 147 29.81 24.20 -10.31
C ALA A 147 30.41 22.94 -9.63
N ARG A 148 30.54 21.82 -10.36
CA ARG A 148 31.15 20.56 -9.87
C ARG A 148 32.52 20.31 -10.40
#